data_83835daa6ec4ff4d595f2f979f4d411c
#
_entry.id   83835daa6ec4ff4d595f2f979f4d411c
#
_cell.length_a   1.000
_cell.length_b   1.000
_cell.length_c   1.000
_cell.angle_alpha   90.00
_cell.angle_beta   90.00
_cell.angle_gamma   90.00
#
_symmetry.space_group_name_H-M   'P 1'
#
loop_
_entity.id
_entity.type
_entity.pdbx_description
1 polymer ?
#
loop_
_entity_poly.entity_id
_entity_poly.type
_entity_poly.pdbx_seq_one_letter_code
_entity_poly.pdbx_strand_id
1 'polypeptide(L)'
;MWVYQDAGQKPLNPDTAAVVSQEAAGTGTEAGTGKDDPAALEVVASAESLAWPVASPADVEVVKPFYDENGTEENHVAAMVQYENTFVTNNGIDIAREDNQTFDVKAALSGEVTRVEDVPVLGKVVEITSAGNLKTVYQSLGDTKVKQGDQVKQGDMLATAGRSEIEKNLGNHVHFEVYEDGKPVNPSDLLPPR
;
A
#
# COMPACT_ATOMS: atom_id res chain seq x y z
N MET A 1 -15.22 -45.63 -33.05
CA MET A 1 -16.51 -46.07 -32.49
C MET A 1 -16.35 -46.20 -31.00
N TRP A 2 -16.57 -45.13 -30.26
CA TRP A 2 -16.53 -45.11 -28.79
C TRP A 2 -17.80 -44.50 -28.28
N VAL A 3 -18.49 -45.24 -27.45
CA VAL A 3 -19.83 -45.01 -26.93
C VAL A 3 -19.74 -44.07 -25.71
N TYR A 4 -20.51 -43.01 -25.76
CA TYR A 4 -20.77 -42.12 -24.62
C TYR A 4 -21.78 -42.77 -23.68
N GLN A 5 -21.43 -42.96 -22.41
CA GLN A 5 -22.40 -43.34 -21.38
C GLN A 5 -22.77 -42.11 -20.55
N ASP A 6 -24.02 -41.80 -20.65
CA ASP A 6 -24.83 -40.86 -19.89
C ASP A 6 -25.02 -41.38 -18.46
N ALA A 7 -24.79 -40.57 -17.46
CA ALA A 7 -25.13 -40.88 -16.09
C ALA A 7 -25.86 -39.70 -15.41
N GLY A 8 -27.18 -39.78 -15.49
CA GLY A 8 -28.10 -39.65 -14.38
C GLY A 8 -28.09 -38.38 -13.54
N GLN A 9 -29.00 -37.47 -13.87
CA GLN A 9 -29.47 -36.40 -12.98
C GLN A 9 -30.33 -37.00 -11.85
N LYS A 10 -30.07 -36.60 -10.59
CA LYS A 10 -30.99 -36.80 -9.46
C LYS A 10 -31.78 -35.51 -9.21
N PRO A 11 -33.09 -35.56 -9.02
CA PRO A 11 -33.92 -34.40 -8.81
C PRO A 11 -33.85 -33.88 -7.35
N LEU A 12 -33.91 -32.57 -7.23
CA LEU A 12 -34.10 -31.79 -6.02
C LEU A 12 -35.50 -31.98 -5.48
N ASN A 13 -35.63 -32.25 -4.19
CA ASN A 13 -36.92 -32.30 -3.52
C ASN A 13 -37.14 -30.95 -2.78
N PRO A 14 -38.25 -30.24 -3.04
CA PRO A 14 -38.64 -29.10 -2.24
C PRO A 14 -39.66 -29.54 -1.23
N ASP A 15 -39.43 -29.26 0.05
CA ASP A 15 -40.46 -28.87 1.04
C ASP A 15 -39.85 -28.87 2.44
N THR A 16 -39.90 -27.79 3.08
CA THR A 16 -40.80 -27.53 4.24
C THR A 16 -40.57 -26.10 4.73
N ALA A 17 -41.63 -25.37 4.56
CA ALA A 17 -41.82 -24.08 5.22
C ALA A 17 -42.41 -24.27 6.63
N ALA A 18 -42.34 -23.19 7.39
CA ALA A 18 -43.16 -22.82 8.54
C ALA A 18 -42.42 -22.82 9.89
N VAL A 19 -42.41 -21.81 10.61
CA VAL A 19 -43.25 -20.71 11.09
C VAL A 19 -42.91 -20.43 12.57
N VAL A 20 -42.92 -19.15 12.92
CA VAL A 20 -43.39 -18.51 14.16
C VAL A 20 -42.43 -18.27 15.32
N SER A 21 -42.11 -17.00 15.45
CA SER A 21 -42.36 -16.01 16.52
C SER A 21 -42.11 -16.35 18.00
N GLN A 22 -41.48 -15.45 18.66
CA GLN A 22 -41.81 -14.65 19.83
C GLN A 22 -40.74 -14.59 20.93
N GLU A 23 -40.37 -13.35 21.16
CA GLU A 23 -40.02 -12.65 22.41
C GLU A 23 -39.66 -13.43 23.68
N ALA A 24 -38.55 -13.04 24.28
CA ALA A 24 -38.55 -12.48 25.64
C ALA A 24 -37.14 -12.02 26.08
N ALA A 25 -37.12 -10.92 26.78
CA ALA A 25 -35.97 -10.23 27.36
C ALA A 25 -35.23 -11.07 28.41
N GLY A 26 -33.91 -10.88 28.49
CA GLY A 26 -33.07 -11.41 29.57
C GLY A 26 -31.69 -10.77 29.57
N THR A 27 -31.47 -9.85 30.50
CA THR A 27 -30.18 -9.26 30.90
C THR A 27 -29.19 -10.34 31.33
N GLY A 28 -27.95 -10.26 30.81
CA GLY A 28 -26.86 -11.10 31.28
C GLY A 28 -25.53 -10.61 30.69
N THR A 29 -24.79 -9.88 31.52
CA THR A 29 -23.41 -9.49 31.35
C THR A 29 -22.54 -10.74 31.37
N GLU A 30 -21.81 -11.04 30.30
CA GLU A 30 -20.58 -11.84 30.36
C GLU A 30 -19.57 -11.42 29.29
N ALA A 31 -18.34 -11.24 29.77
CA ALA A 31 -17.17 -10.94 28.99
C ALA A 31 -16.83 -12.08 28.01
N GLY A 32 -16.99 -11.84 26.74
CA GLY A 32 -16.57 -12.73 25.67
C GLY A 32 -15.28 -12.23 25.05
N THR A 33 -14.22 -13.01 25.22
CA THR A 33 -12.95 -12.92 24.52
C THR A 33 -13.16 -12.76 23.02
N GLY A 34 -12.72 -11.62 22.49
CA GLY A 34 -12.75 -11.34 21.05
C GLY A 34 -11.87 -12.34 20.30
N LYS A 35 -12.51 -13.17 19.49
CA LYS A 35 -11.85 -13.81 18.36
C LYS A 35 -11.58 -12.71 17.34
N ASP A 36 -10.32 -12.54 16.98
CA ASP A 36 -9.91 -11.73 15.84
C ASP A 36 -10.60 -12.32 14.58
N ASP A 37 -11.62 -11.62 14.10
CA ASP A 37 -12.31 -11.96 12.85
C ASP A 37 -11.53 -11.32 11.69
N PRO A 38 -10.92 -12.12 10.80
CA PRO A 38 -10.17 -11.57 9.66
C PRO A 38 -11.04 -10.69 8.73
N ALA A 39 -12.36 -10.87 8.74
CA ALA A 39 -13.28 -10.03 7.97
C ALA A 39 -13.41 -8.60 8.53
N ALA A 40 -13.14 -8.38 9.82
CA ALA A 40 -13.16 -7.06 10.42
C ALA A 40 -11.97 -6.19 10.00
N LEU A 41 -10.85 -6.82 9.62
CA LEU A 41 -9.66 -6.11 9.12
C LEU A 41 -9.85 -5.56 7.70
N GLU A 42 -10.55 -6.29 6.83
CA GLU A 42 -10.85 -5.83 5.47
C GLU A 42 -11.76 -4.59 5.43
N VAL A 43 -12.76 -4.55 6.33
CA VAL A 43 -13.71 -3.43 6.37
C VAL A 43 -13.06 -2.14 6.87
N VAL A 44 -12.07 -2.24 7.76
CA VAL A 44 -11.37 -1.07 8.29
C VAL A 44 -10.38 -0.53 7.26
N ALA A 45 -9.66 -1.39 6.54
CA ALA A 45 -8.69 -1.00 5.52
C ALA A 45 -9.33 -0.26 4.33
N SER A 46 -10.59 -0.58 3.97
CA SER A 46 -11.31 0.09 2.88
C SER A 46 -11.75 1.54 3.19
N ALA A 47 -11.61 1.98 4.43
CA ALA A 47 -12.00 3.33 4.89
C ALA A 47 -10.79 4.21 5.23
N GLU A 48 -9.56 3.69 5.14
CA GLU A 48 -8.36 4.49 5.41
C GLU A 48 -8.05 5.46 4.27
N SER A 49 -7.83 6.72 4.63
CA SER A 49 -7.21 7.69 3.73
C SER A 49 -5.70 7.54 3.75
N LEU A 50 -5.04 7.79 2.63
CA LEU A 50 -3.59 7.74 2.54
C LEU A 50 -2.94 8.68 3.57
N ALA A 51 -1.96 8.19 4.32
CA ALA A 51 -1.15 9.00 5.23
C ALA A 51 0.24 9.26 4.63
N TRP A 52 0.93 10.29 5.14
CA TRP A 52 2.33 10.50 4.79
C TRP A 52 3.18 9.28 5.16
N PRO A 53 4.05 8.81 4.24
CA PRO A 53 4.90 7.65 4.48
C PRO A 53 6.10 7.95 5.41
N VAL A 54 5.96 8.93 6.29
CA VAL A 54 7.01 9.42 7.18
C VAL A 54 6.47 9.75 8.56
N ALA A 55 7.33 9.73 9.57
CA ALA A 55 6.93 10.00 10.94
C ALA A 55 6.57 11.48 11.18
N SER A 56 7.26 12.40 10.53
CA SER A 56 7.11 13.84 10.69
C SER A 56 7.01 14.53 9.33
N PRO A 57 5.80 14.68 8.77
CA PRO A 57 5.62 15.31 7.45
C PRO A 57 6.12 16.76 7.38
N ALA A 58 6.15 17.47 8.50
CA ALA A 58 6.63 18.85 8.57
C ALA A 58 8.16 18.99 8.43
N ASP A 59 8.91 17.90 8.67
CA ASP A 59 10.37 17.88 8.64
C ASP A 59 10.94 17.43 7.28
N VAL A 60 10.07 17.16 6.32
CA VAL A 60 10.45 16.65 5.00
C VAL A 60 9.83 17.46 3.88
N GLU A 61 10.42 17.38 2.71
CA GLU A 61 9.93 18.01 1.49
C GLU A 61 9.80 16.98 0.35
N VAL A 62 8.87 17.25 -0.59
CA VAL A 62 8.83 16.56 -1.86
C VAL A 62 9.88 17.22 -2.75
N VAL A 63 11.00 16.54 -2.92
CA VAL A 63 12.16 17.06 -3.68
C VAL A 63 12.10 16.70 -5.16
N LYS A 64 11.26 15.71 -5.52
CA LYS A 64 10.96 15.38 -6.91
C LYS A 64 9.48 14.98 -7.02
N PRO A 65 8.71 15.63 -7.92
CA PRO A 65 7.29 15.35 -8.08
C PRO A 65 7.02 14.12 -8.96
N PHE A 66 5.77 13.65 -8.91
CA PHE A 66 5.21 12.69 -9.86
C PHE A 66 5.18 13.29 -11.28
N TYR A 67 5.46 12.46 -12.30
CA TYR A 67 5.34 12.87 -13.69
C TYR A 67 3.89 12.81 -14.13
N ASP A 68 3.28 13.96 -14.32
CA ASP A 68 1.92 14.07 -14.84
C ASP A 68 1.97 14.28 -16.35
N GLU A 69 1.44 13.34 -17.13
CA GLU A 69 1.37 13.43 -18.60
C GLU A 69 0.63 14.68 -19.09
N ASN A 70 -0.31 15.19 -18.28
CA ASN A 70 -1.07 16.41 -18.55
C ASN A 70 -0.53 17.63 -17.81
N GLY A 71 0.61 17.49 -17.16
CA GLY A 71 1.26 18.51 -16.36
C GLY A 71 1.88 19.64 -17.20
N THR A 72 2.44 20.62 -16.50
CA THR A 72 3.17 21.74 -17.14
C THR A 72 4.56 21.29 -17.59
N GLU A 73 5.23 22.10 -18.43
CA GLU A 73 6.62 21.86 -18.82
C GLU A 73 7.55 21.81 -17.60
N GLU A 74 7.27 22.63 -16.57
CA GLU A 74 8.02 22.62 -15.30
C GLU A 74 7.87 21.29 -14.58
N ASN A 75 6.63 20.73 -14.54
CA ASN A 75 6.42 19.39 -13.96
C ASN A 75 7.20 18.35 -14.76
N HIS A 76 7.10 18.35 -16.09
CA HIS A 76 7.79 17.38 -16.93
C HIS A 76 9.30 17.41 -16.71
N VAL A 77 9.92 18.59 -16.61
CA VAL A 77 11.34 18.72 -16.33
C VAL A 77 11.70 18.26 -14.92
N ALA A 78 10.93 18.68 -13.91
CA ALA A 78 11.19 18.36 -12.50
C ALA A 78 10.99 16.87 -12.19
N ALA A 79 10.05 16.21 -12.86
CA ALA A 79 9.68 14.81 -12.65
C ALA A 79 10.48 13.82 -13.51
N MET A 80 11.50 14.28 -14.25
CA MET A 80 12.42 13.36 -14.93
C MET A 80 13.52 12.90 -14.01
N VAL A 81 13.78 11.60 -14.03
CA VAL A 81 14.91 10.96 -13.35
C VAL A 81 15.97 10.66 -14.38
N GLN A 82 17.18 11.20 -14.19
CA GLN A 82 18.31 10.89 -15.05
C GLN A 82 19.17 9.81 -14.41
N TYR A 83 19.27 8.68 -15.09
CA TYR A 83 20.20 7.62 -14.73
C TYR A 83 21.13 7.31 -15.90
N GLU A 84 22.43 7.50 -15.70
CA GLU A 84 23.45 7.43 -16.76
C GLU A 84 23.08 8.33 -17.95
N ASN A 85 22.83 7.74 -19.12
CA ASN A 85 22.46 8.44 -20.35
C ASN A 85 20.95 8.31 -20.68
N THR A 86 20.15 7.86 -19.71
CA THR A 86 18.73 7.61 -19.91
C THR A 86 17.90 8.52 -19.00
N PHE A 87 16.76 8.96 -19.51
CA PHE A 87 15.76 9.66 -18.73
C PHE A 87 14.53 8.78 -18.59
N VAL A 88 14.01 8.66 -17.38
CA VAL A 88 12.77 7.95 -17.07
C VAL A 88 11.83 8.90 -16.33
N THR A 89 10.52 8.65 -16.44
CA THR A 89 9.50 9.40 -15.71
C THR A 89 9.45 8.95 -14.26
N ASN A 90 9.22 9.88 -13.35
CA ASN A 90 9.00 9.59 -11.94
C ASN A 90 7.56 9.11 -11.71
N ASN A 91 7.36 7.84 -11.36
CA ASN A 91 6.06 7.23 -11.11
C ASN A 91 5.55 7.43 -9.67
N GLY A 92 6.28 8.17 -8.86
CA GLY A 92 5.98 8.48 -7.47
C GLY A 92 6.40 9.90 -7.11
N ILE A 93 6.67 10.09 -5.84
CA ILE A 93 7.30 11.30 -5.31
C ILE A 93 8.54 10.93 -4.51
N ASP A 94 9.56 11.78 -4.55
CA ASP A 94 10.73 11.62 -3.70
C ASP A 94 10.64 12.58 -2.53
N ILE A 95 10.79 12.02 -1.34
CA ILE A 95 10.66 12.73 -0.08
C ILE A 95 12.01 12.70 0.63
N ALA A 96 12.51 13.87 0.98
CA ALA A 96 13.80 14.02 1.66
C ALA A 96 13.75 15.10 2.75
N ARG A 97 14.75 15.10 3.61
CA ARG A 97 14.99 16.17 4.57
C ARG A 97 16.01 17.14 4.00
N GLU A 98 15.84 18.44 4.27
CA GLU A 98 16.80 19.49 3.86
C GLU A 98 18.21 19.24 4.42
N ASP A 99 18.30 18.72 5.67
CA ASP A 99 19.56 18.42 6.32
C ASP A 99 20.22 17.10 5.87
N ASN A 100 19.61 16.41 4.90
CA ASN A 100 20.07 15.12 4.36
C ASN A 100 20.24 14.00 5.42
N GLN A 101 19.64 14.16 6.62
CA GLN A 101 19.60 13.11 7.61
C GLN A 101 18.60 12.03 7.21
N THR A 102 18.86 10.80 7.66
CA THR A 102 17.88 9.71 7.52
C THR A 102 16.67 9.97 8.43
N PHE A 103 15.52 9.38 8.09
CA PHE A 103 14.28 9.49 8.86
C PHE A 103 13.48 8.18 8.77
N ASP A 104 12.49 8.05 9.65
CA ASP A 104 11.64 6.88 9.72
C ASP A 104 10.61 6.88 8.58
N VAL A 105 10.57 5.78 7.84
CA VAL A 105 9.58 5.51 6.81
C VAL A 105 8.50 4.61 7.37
N LYS A 106 7.24 5.00 7.18
CA LYS A 106 6.07 4.37 7.76
C LYS A 106 5.08 3.89 6.69
N ALA A 107 4.25 2.90 7.07
CA ALA A 107 3.17 2.45 6.21
C ALA A 107 2.15 3.57 5.99
N ALA A 108 1.93 3.95 4.74
CA ALA A 108 0.95 4.96 4.35
C ALA A 108 -0.49 4.43 4.37
N LEU A 109 -0.66 3.10 4.31
CA LEU A 109 -1.92 2.37 4.43
C LEU A 109 -1.68 1.06 5.19
N SER A 110 -2.73 0.54 5.82
CA SER A 110 -2.72 -0.82 6.37
C SER A 110 -2.77 -1.84 5.23
N GLY A 111 -2.08 -2.98 5.39
CA GLY A 111 -2.05 -4.02 4.37
C GLY A 111 -1.05 -5.12 4.64
N GLU A 112 -0.85 -5.96 3.65
CA GLU A 112 0.15 -7.03 3.66
C GLU A 112 1.41 -6.58 2.95
N VAL A 113 2.57 -6.82 3.55
CA VAL A 113 3.87 -6.64 2.91
C VAL A 113 4.05 -7.75 1.87
N THR A 114 3.89 -7.41 0.59
CA THR A 114 3.95 -8.37 -0.51
C THR A 114 5.36 -8.54 -1.08
N ARG A 115 6.26 -7.57 -0.82
CA ARG A 115 7.65 -7.63 -1.27
C ARG A 115 8.58 -6.91 -0.31
N VAL A 116 9.74 -7.53 -0.02
CA VAL A 116 10.89 -6.88 0.59
C VAL A 116 12.12 -7.39 -0.14
N GLU A 117 12.83 -6.52 -0.84
CA GLU A 117 13.93 -6.91 -1.71
C GLU A 117 15.00 -5.80 -1.75
N ASP A 118 16.27 -6.20 -1.90
CA ASP A 118 17.39 -5.29 -2.21
C ASP A 118 17.60 -5.32 -3.72
N VAL A 119 17.21 -4.24 -4.40
CA VAL A 119 17.23 -4.13 -5.85
C VAL A 119 18.42 -3.25 -6.25
N PRO A 120 19.38 -3.78 -7.02
CA PRO A 120 20.45 -2.93 -7.58
C PRO A 120 19.84 -1.72 -8.27
N VAL A 121 20.43 -0.55 -8.12
CA VAL A 121 19.96 0.74 -8.67
C VAL A 121 18.85 1.39 -7.82
N LEU A 122 17.81 0.66 -7.38
CA LEU A 122 16.68 1.22 -6.61
C LEU A 122 16.91 1.23 -5.09
N GLY A 123 17.89 0.44 -4.60
CA GLY A 123 18.08 0.20 -3.18
C GLY A 123 17.06 -0.78 -2.61
N LYS A 124 16.84 -0.76 -1.31
CA LYS A 124 15.85 -1.64 -0.69
C LYS A 124 14.44 -1.15 -1.01
N VAL A 125 13.59 -2.11 -1.35
CA VAL A 125 12.19 -1.90 -1.77
C VAL A 125 11.27 -2.65 -0.84
N VAL A 126 10.20 -1.99 -0.40
CA VAL A 126 9.06 -2.60 0.31
C VAL A 126 7.81 -2.30 -0.49
N GLU A 127 6.98 -3.32 -0.74
CA GLU A 127 5.64 -3.15 -1.32
C GLU A 127 4.59 -3.61 -0.33
N ILE A 128 3.51 -2.86 -0.22
CA ILE A 128 2.34 -3.20 0.60
C ILE A 128 1.12 -3.23 -0.31
N THR A 129 0.38 -4.33 -0.26
CA THR A 129 -0.92 -4.45 -0.91
C THR A 129 -2.01 -4.23 0.14
N SER A 130 -2.88 -3.29 -0.16
CA SER A 130 -3.98 -2.84 0.71
C SER A 130 -5.33 -3.18 0.09
N ALA A 131 -6.42 -3.01 0.84
CA ALA A 131 -7.77 -3.18 0.33
C ALA A 131 -8.05 -2.19 -0.82
N GLY A 132 -9.05 -2.49 -1.67
CA GLY A 132 -9.46 -1.63 -2.76
C GLY A 132 -8.48 -1.59 -3.95
N ASN A 133 -7.70 -2.66 -4.15
CA ASN A 133 -6.68 -2.76 -5.21
C ASN A 133 -5.60 -1.67 -5.14
N LEU A 134 -5.38 -1.13 -3.94
CA LEU A 134 -4.32 -0.17 -3.68
C LEU A 134 -3.01 -0.90 -3.37
N LYS A 135 -1.92 -0.40 -3.92
CA LYS A 135 -0.57 -0.83 -3.60
C LYS A 135 0.31 0.39 -3.36
N THR A 136 1.08 0.36 -2.29
CA THR A 136 2.11 1.36 -2.01
C THR A 136 3.48 0.74 -2.13
N VAL A 137 4.42 1.48 -2.75
CA VAL A 137 5.80 1.06 -2.96
C VAL A 137 6.73 2.09 -2.35
N TYR A 138 7.70 1.60 -1.62
CA TYR A 138 8.72 2.39 -0.93
C TYR A 138 10.07 1.91 -1.41
N GLN A 139 10.86 2.80 -2.01
CA GLN A 139 12.20 2.50 -2.53
C GLN A 139 13.25 3.40 -1.88
N SER A 140 14.49 3.17 -2.20
CA SER A 140 15.63 3.91 -1.64
C SER A 140 15.74 3.76 -0.11
N LEU A 141 15.28 2.61 0.41
CA LEU A 141 15.24 2.37 1.85
C LEU A 141 16.60 1.94 2.40
N GLY A 142 16.83 2.30 3.65
CA GLY A 142 17.94 1.82 4.47
C GLY A 142 17.61 0.52 5.20
N ASP A 143 17.58 0.57 6.55
CA ASP A 143 17.28 -0.60 7.37
C ASP A 143 15.79 -0.90 7.39
N THR A 144 15.40 -2.05 6.80
CA THR A 144 14.01 -2.54 6.83
C THR A 144 13.69 -3.20 8.16
N LYS A 145 12.47 -3.01 8.66
CA LYS A 145 11.97 -3.57 9.93
C LYS A 145 10.88 -4.62 9.72
N VAL A 146 10.45 -4.80 8.47
CA VAL A 146 9.41 -5.73 8.05
C VAL A 146 9.95 -6.75 7.08
N LYS A 147 9.23 -7.84 6.90
CA LYS A 147 9.50 -8.90 5.93
C LYS A 147 8.24 -9.22 5.13
N GLN A 148 8.41 -9.87 4.00
CA GLN A 148 7.30 -10.35 3.19
C GLN A 148 6.36 -11.26 4.00
N GLY A 149 5.06 -11.03 3.87
CA GLY A 149 3.99 -11.72 4.59
C GLY A 149 3.57 -11.05 5.90
N ASP A 150 4.28 -10.00 6.36
CA ASP A 150 3.87 -9.27 7.55
C ASP A 150 2.59 -8.46 7.26
N GLN A 151 1.68 -8.41 8.25
CA GLN A 151 0.54 -7.52 8.26
C GLN A 151 0.93 -6.24 9.00
N VAL A 152 0.76 -5.11 8.34
CA VAL A 152 1.09 -3.80 8.90
C VAL A 152 -0.15 -2.92 8.98
N LYS A 153 -0.15 -2.02 9.95
CA LYS A 153 -1.15 -0.96 10.09
C LYS A 153 -0.57 0.36 9.61
N GLN A 154 -1.43 1.24 9.17
CA GLN A 154 -1.04 2.61 8.84
C GLN A 154 -0.25 3.23 9.99
N GLY A 155 0.91 3.82 9.69
CA GLY A 155 1.80 4.42 10.66
C GLY A 155 2.83 3.47 11.28
N ASP A 156 2.76 2.16 11.00
CA ASP A 156 3.80 1.22 11.44
C ASP A 156 5.14 1.53 10.75
N MET A 157 6.23 1.32 11.47
CA MET A 157 7.57 1.56 10.96
C MET A 157 7.97 0.45 9.98
N LEU A 158 8.28 0.84 8.74
CA LEU A 158 8.72 -0.08 7.69
C LEU A 158 10.24 -0.14 7.59
N ALA A 159 10.89 1.01 7.61
CA ALA A 159 12.31 1.15 7.35
C ALA A 159 12.81 2.54 7.76
N THR A 160 14.08 2.79 7.52
CA THR A 160 14.63 4.15 7.46
C THR A 160 14.78 4.60 6.01
N ALA A 161 14.75 5.90 5.75
CA ALA A 161 15.15 6.46 4.47
C ALA A 161 16.62 6.16 4.20
N GLY A 162 16.94 5.86 2.96
CA GLY A 162 18.29 5.49 2.55
C GLY A 162 18.67 6.14 1.23
N ARG A 163 19.38 5.40 0.40
CA ARG A 163 19.91 5.90 -0.89
C ARG A 163 19.71 4.88 -1.98
N SER A 164 19.63 5.37 -3.22
CA SER A 164 19.63 4.57 -4.43
C SER A 164 20.67 5.08 -5.42
N GLU A 165 21.05 4.24 -6.36
CA GLU A 165 21.96 4.65 -7.45
C GLU A 165 21.24 5.49 -8.49
N ILE A 166 19.95 5.22 -8.73
CA ILE A 166 19.16 5.94 -9.74
C ILE A 166 18.96 7.41 -9.35
N GLU A 167 18.89 7.70 -8.05
CA GLU A 167 18.66 9.04 -7.49
C GLU A 167 19.72 9.43 -6.46
N LYS A 168 20.95 9.00 -6.70
CA LYS A 168 22.09 9.24 -5.78
C LYS A 168 22.30 10.70 -5.40
N ASN A 169 21.85 11.63 -6.23
CA ASN A 169 21.98 13.07 -5.99
C ASN A 169 21.01 13.60 -4.93
N LEU A 170 19.95 12.84 -4.60
CA LEU A 170 18.96 13.23 -3.58
C LEU A 170 19.45 12.94 -2.15
N GLY A 171 20.54 12.16 -2.00
CA GLY A 171 21.03 11.76 -0.68
C GLY A 171 20.11 10.77 0.01
N ASN A 172 19.84 10.96 1.30
CA ASN A 172 18.89 10.13 2.04
C ASN A 172 17.46 10.58 1.71
N HIS A 173 16.68 9.68 1.09
CA HIS A 173 15.31 9.93 0.68
C HIS A 173 14.49 8.64 0.72
N VAL A 174 13.19 8.76 0.56
CA VAL A 174 12.29 7.68 0.19
C VAL A 174 11.60 8.03 -1.12
N HIS A 175 11.70 7.15 -2.10
CA HIS A 175 10.86 7.18 -3.29
C HIS A 175 9.57 6.45 -2.98
N PHE A 176 8.43 7.14 -3.11
CA PHE A 176 7.12 6.66 -2.71
C PHE A 176 6.14 6.67 -3.88
N GLU A 177 5.61 5.49 -4.20
CA GLU A 177 4.63 5.31 -5.28
C GLU A 177 3.31 4.79 -4.71
N VAL A 178 2.21 5.18 -5.37
CA VAL A 178 0.87 4.64 -5.13
C VAL A 178 0.32 4.11 -6.44
N TYR A 179 -0.21 2.90 -6.39
CA TYR A 179 -0.90 2.27 -7.52
C TYR A 179 -2.35 2.02 -7.16
N GLU A 180 -3.24 2.38 -8.06
CA GLU A 180 -4.67 2.05 -8.03
C GLU A 180 -5.00 1.21 -9.26
N ASP A 181 -5.56 0.01 -9.06
CA ASP A 181 -5.84 -0.95 -10.14
C ASP A 181 -4.61 -1.22 -11.04
N GLY A 182 -3.42 -1.26 -10.44
CA GLY A 182 -2.16 -1.52 -11.12
C GLY A 182 -1.58 -0.35 -11.94
N LYS A 183 -2.18 0.84 -11.86
CA LYS A 183 -1.69 2.06 -12.50
C LYS A 183 -1.10 3.00 -11.47
N PRO A 184 0.05 3.64 -11.76
CA PRO A 184 0.59 4.66 -10.86
C PRO A 184 -0.33 5.88 -10.86
N VAL A 185 -0.55 6.42 -9.66
CA VAL A 185 -1.31 7.65 -9.43
C VAL A 185 -0.46 8.63 -8.64
N ASN A 186 -0.71 9.93 -8.81
CA ASN A 186 0.07 10.97 -8.12
C ASN A 186 -0.19 10.91 -6.60
N PRO A 187 0.81 10.52 -5.79
CA PRO A 187 0.62 10.45 -4.35
C PRO A 187 0.25 11.80 -3.72
N SER A 188 0.71 12.92 -4.29
CA SER A 188 0.46 14.25 -3.76
C SER A 188 -1.01 14.65 -3.77
N ASP A 189 -1.82 14.06 -4.68
CA ASP A 189 -3.26 14.33 -4.77
C ASP A 189 -4.07 13.56 -3.71
N LEU A 190 -3.47 12.52 -3.14
CA LEU A 190 -4.10 11.62 -2.16
C LEU A 190 -3.64 11.88 -0.73
N LEU A 191 -2.46 12.50 -0.55
CA LEU A 191 -1.90 12.78 0.76
C LEU A 191 -2.62 13.97 1.43
N PRO A 192 -2.82 13.93 2.76
CA PRO A 192 -3.39 15.07 3.48
C PRO A 192 -2.44 16.26 3.46
N PRO A 193 -2.94 17.49 3.63
CA PRO A 193 -2.10 18.68 3.84
C PRO A 193 -1.10 18.46 4.98
N ARG A 194 0.07 19.05 4.85
CA ARG A 194 1.13 19.06 5.89
C ARG A 194 0.84 20.07 6.96
#